data_6e2143388ca3f338f52f5e7a1f516063
#
_entry.id   6e2143388ca3f338f52f5e7a1f516063
#
_cell.length_a   1.000
_cell.length_b   1.000
_cell.length_c   1.000
_cell.angle_alpha   90.00
_cell.angle_beta   90.00
_cell.angle_gamma   90.00
#
_symmetry.space_group_name_H-M   'P 1'
#
loop_
_entity.id
_entity.type
_entity.pdbx_description
1 polymer ?
#
loop_
_entity_poly.entity_id
_entity_poly.type
_entity_poly.pdbx_seq_one_letter_code
_entity_poly.pdbx_strand_id
1 'polypeptide(L)'
;GDRSDVIGQGYHPTSALPQVTNPESGFLHSANQTPFNVTEAQDNPQPNTVPADGGWQTRMTNRATRGLELFADFEQISFDEAWQLKHDNSYSVNYRGMTFLSEVTALPRSDDTVSRAIEILENWDRGTDKDNRGAALGVCVLAAEWQAESGGTSNPDAQAILDNCIDQTLEIGGRFDPRWGDVNRHGRDDTHWPVAGGPDTLRAIYSRRLDGDDHLTAVAGDGLYYFIRWTPDGEQKLLGTHQYGNDMTNPESPHYL
;
A
#
# COMPACT_ATOMS: atom_id res chain seq x y z
N GLY A 1 -7.37 -19.46 34.37
CA GLY A 1 -8.08 -20.54 33.75
C GLY A 1 -7.22 -21.14 32.66
N ASP A 2 -7.02 -22.44 32.69
CA ASP A 2 -6.31 -23.18 31.66
C ASP A 2 -7.05 -23.03 30.32
N ARG A 3 -6.38 -22.55 29.28
CA ARG A 3 -6.93 -22.38 27.92
C ARG A 3 -6.61 -23.59 27.01
N SER A 4 -6.21 -24.71 27.58
CA SER A 4 -5.91 -25.92 26.80
C SER A 4 -7.11 -26.47 26.03
N ASP A 5 -8.33 -26.09 26.44
CA ASP A 5 -9.58 -26.54 25.81
C ASP A 5 -9.96 -25.75 24.55
N VAL A 6 -9.19 -24.71 24.20
CA VAL A 6 -9.48 -23.78 23.08
C VAL A 6 -8.59 -24.06 21.85
N ILE A 7 -7.65 -24.97 21.94
CA ILE A 7 -6.89 -25.45 20.77
C ILE A 7 -7.84 -26.31 19.94
N GLY A 8 -8.11 -25.89 18.71
CA GLY A 8 -9.15 -26.38 17.82
C GLY A 8 -9.31 -27.90 17.81
N GLN A 9 -10.53 -28.36 18.02
CA GLN A 9 -10.90 -29.79 18.03
C GLN A 9 -10.98 -30.40 16.62
N GLY A 10 -10.49 -29.71 15.61
CA GLY A 10 -10.49 -30.14 14.22
C GLY A 10 -10.31 -28.98 13.25
N TYR A 11 -10.35 -29.28 11.96
CA TYR A 11 -10.27 -28.32 10.87
C TYR A 11 -11.59 -28.30 10.11
N HIS A 12 -12.02 -27.14 9.67
CA HIS A 12 -13.10 -27.05 8.70
C HIS A 12 -12.67 -27.74 7.40
N PRO A 13 -13.55 -28.49 6.73
CA PRO A 13 -13.22 -29.05 5.42
C PRO A 13 -12.97 -27.89 4.44
N THR A 14 -12.05 -28.09 3.49
CA THR A 14 -11.70 -27.06 2.51
C THR A 14 -12.92 -26.52 1.77
N SER A 15 -13.95 -27.35 1.53
CA SER A 15 -15.20 -26.95 0.88
C SER A 15 -16.04 -25.94 1.67
N ALA A 16 -15.77 -25.77 2.96
CA ALA A 16 -16.44 -24.78 3.82
C ALA A 16 -15.70 -23.43 3.88
N LEU A 17 -14.48 -23.36 3.34
CA LEU A 17 -13.71 -22.12 3.31
C LEU A 17 -14.15 -21.22 2.14
N PRO A 18 -13.92 -19.89 2.20
CA PRO A 18 -14.18 -19.01 1.07
C PRO A 18 -13.41 -19.48 -0.17
N GLN A 19 -14.10 -19.67 -1.27
CA GLN A 19 -13.50 -20.15 -2.52
C GLN A 19 -14.09 -19.38 -3.71
N VAL A 20 -13.24 -19.06 -4.68
CA VAL A 20 -13.62 -18.56 -6.00
C VAL A 20 -12.91 -19.41 -7.04
N THR A 21 -13.65 -19.91 -8.02
CA THR A 21 -13.12 -20.72 -9.11
C THR A 21 -13.71 -20.24 -10.41
N ASN A 22 -12.84 -19.84 -11.34
CA ASN A 22 -13.24 -19.35 -12.67
C ASN A 22 -14.34 -18.28 -12.60
N PRO A 23 -14.09 -17.13 -11.92
CA PRO A 23 -15.06 -16.06 -11.85
C PRO A 23 -15.45 -15.56 -13.25
N GLU A 24 -16.71 -15.18 -13.44
CA GLU A 24 -17.20 -14.64 -14.72
C GLU A 24 -16.50 -13.31 -15.06
N SER A 25 -16.10 -12.54 -14.06
CA SER A 25 -15.30 -11.32 -14.19
C SER A 25 -13.90 -11.55 -14.79
N GLY A 26 -13.40 -12.78 -14.79
CA GLY A 26 -12.13 -13.14 -15.41
C GLY A 26 -10.87 -12.78 -14.60
N PHE A 27 -11.00 -12.22 -13.38
CA PHE A 27 -9.86 -11.87 -12.53
C PHE A 27 -10.08 -12.24 -11.06
N LEU A 28 -8.96 -12.36 -10.36
CA LEU A 28 -8.89 -12.45 -8.89
C LEU A 28 -7.81 -11.50 -8.38
N HIS A 29 -8.12 -10.77 -7.32
CA HIS A 29 -7.21 -9.84 -6.67
C HIS A 29 -7.08 -10.11 -5.17
N SER A 30 -5.86 -10.19 -4.67
CA SER A 30 -5.59 -10.38 -3.24
C SER A 30 -4.49 -9.42 -2.77
N ALA A 31 -4.81 -8.58 -1.81
CA ALA A 31 -3.93 -7.58 -1.20
C ALA A 31 -4.15 -7.50 0.32
N ASN A 32 -4.20 -8.65 1.00
CA ASN A 32 -4.46 -8.77 2.44
C ASN A 32 -5.82 -8.18 2.87
N GLN A 33 -6.82 -8.26 2.01
CA GLN A 33 -8.19 -7.82 2.29
C GLN A 33 -9.10 -9.00 2.67
N THR A 34 -10.36 -8.65 2.93
CA THR A 34 -11.44 -9.61 3.11
C THR A 34 -11.54 -10.62 1.95
N PRO A 35 -11.76 -11.91 2.20
CA PRO A 35 -11.99 -12.89 1.15
C PRO A 35 -13.35 -12.71 0.43
N PHE A 36 -14.19 -11.81 0.91
CA PHE A 36 -15.53 -11.53 0.37
C PHE A 36 -15.54 -10.38 -0.64
N ASN A 37 -14.36 -9.89 -1.05
CA ASN A 37 -14.21 -8.84 -2.04
C ASN A 37 -12.87 -8.98 -2.78
N VAL A 38 -12.75 -10.05 -3.57
CA VAL A 38 -11.52 -10.41 -4.30
C VAL A 38 -11.70 -10.38 -5.83
N THR A 39 -12.91 -10.09 -6.29
CA THR A 39 -13.31 -10.00 -7.68
C THR A 39 -14.57 -9.13 -7.80
N GLU A 40 -15.33 -9.19 -8.89
CA GLU A 40 -16.62 -8.51 -8.97
C GLU A 40 -17.66 -9.09 -8.01
N ALA A 41 -18.63 -8.27 -7.65
CA ALA A 41 -19.56 -8.53 -6.54
C ALA A 41 -20.28 -9.88 -6.63
N GLN A 42 -20.75 -10.27 -7.84
CA GLN A 42 -21.52 -11.51 -8.07
C GLN A 42 -20.69 -12.79 -7.92
N ASP A 43 -19.37 -12.69 -8.11
CA ASP A 43 -18.44 -13.82 -8.07
C ASP A 43 -17.80 -14.02 -6.69
N ASN A 44 -17.97 -13.06 -5.80
CA ASN A 44 -17.37 -13.12 -4.47
C ASN A 44 -18.04 -14.16 -3.55
N PRO A 45 -17.28 -14.86 -2.71
CA PRO A 45 -17.84 -15.68 -1.63
C PRO A 45 -18.75 -14.84 -0.73
N GLN A 46 -19.82 -15.45 -0.22
CA GLN A 46 -20.75 -14.74 0.63
C GLN A 46 -20.45 -15.03 2.12
N PRO A 47 -20.41 -14.02 3.01
CA PRO A 47 -20.08 -14.22 4.43
C PRO A 47 -21.00 -15.23 5.14
N ASN A 48 -22.24 -15.36 4.72
CA ASN A 48 -23.23 -16.28 5.29
C ASN A 48 -23.09 -17.73 4.80
N THR A 49 -22.17 -18.00 3.87
CA THR A 49 -21.92 -19.35 3.32
C THR A 49 -20.70 -20.02 3.94
N VAL A 50 -19.99 -19.35 4.83
CA VAL A 50 -18.76 -19.83 5.46
C VAL A 50 -18.91 -19.92 6.98
N PRO A 51 -18.09 -20.74 7.67
CA PRO A 51 -18.14 -20.84 9.12
C PRO A 51 -17.96 -19.49 9.81
N ALA A 52 -18.84 -19.15 10.75
CA ALA A 52 -18.77 -17.87 11.47
C ALA A 52 -17.56 -17.75 12.40
N ASP A 53 -17.00 -18.88 12.82
CA ASP A 53 -15.82 -18.99 13.69
C ASP A 53 -14.47 -19.02 12.93
N GLY A 54 -14.49 -18.83 11.60
CA GLY A 54 -13.30 -18.86 10.75
C GLY A 54 -12.35 -17.68 10.93
N GLY A 55 -12.72 -16.64 11.67
CA GLY A 55 -11.88 -15.47 11.92
C GLY A 55 -11.54 -14.68 10.66
N TRP A 56 -12.48 -14.60 9.74
CA TRP A 56 -12.28 -13.97 8.44
C TRP A 56 -11.92 -12.49 8.54
N GLN A 57 -10.94 -12.06 7.75
CA GLN A 57 -10.64 -10.65 7.59
C GLN A 57 -11.87 -9.92 6.99
N THR A 58 -12.21 -8.78 7.54
CA THR A 58 -13.37 -7.99 7.09
C THR A 58 -12.99 -6.64 6.47
N ARG A 59 -11.72 -6.22 6.61
CA ARG A 59 -11.28 -4.92 6.12
C ARG A 59 -10.92 -4.94 4.64
N MET A 60 -11.02 -3.76 4.02
CA MET A 60 -10.44 -3.44 2.72
C MET A 60 -9.19 -2.59 2.91
N THR A 61 -8.11 -2.96 2.24
CA THR A 61 -6.89 -2.15 2.16
C THR A 61 -6.99 -1.15 1.01
N ASN A 62 -6.14 -0.12 1.00
CA ASN A 62 -6.07 0.75 -0.19
C ASN A 62 -5.68 -0.05 -1.44
N ARG A 63 -4.70 -0.95 -1.31
CA ARG A 63 -4.27 -1.83 -2.43
C ARG A 63 -5.42 -2.65 -2.99
N ALA A 64 -6.29 -3.16 -2.11
CA ALA A 64 -7.46 -3.92 -2.55
C ALA A 64 -8.48 -3.05 -3.26
N THR A 65 -8.83 -1.90 -2.69
CA THR A 65 -9.78 -0.95 -3.29
C THR A 65 -9.26 -0.46 -4.63
N ARG A 66 -8.01 0.02 -4.67
CA ARG A 66 -7.39 0.54 -5.89
C ARG A 66 -7.23 -0.53 -6.97
N GLY A 67 -6.82 -1.76 -6.59
CA GLY A 67 -6.69 -2.87 -7.54
C GLY A 67 -8.02 -3.23 -8.20
N LEU A 68 -9.10 -3.32 -7.43
CA LEU A 68 -10.43 -3.59 -7.98
C LEU A 68 -10.91 -2.47 -8.92
N GLU A 69 -10.67 -1.19 -8.56
CA GLU A 69 -10.98 -0.05 -9.43
C GLU A 69 -10.23 -0.15 -10.76
N LEU A 70 -8.94 -0.43 -10.72
CA LEU A 70 -8.11 -0.55 -11.91
C LEU A 70 -8.54 -1.73 -12.81
N PHE A 71 -8.90 -2.88 -12.23
CA PHE A 71 -9.40 -4.00 -13.02
C PHE A 71 -10.77 -3.73 -13.66
N ALA A 72 -11.63 -2.95 -13.01
CA ALA A 72 -12.95 -2.60 -13.54
C ALA A 72 -12.89 -1.75 -14.83
N ASP A 73 -11.77 -1.11 -15.13
CA ASP A 73 -11.57 -0.32 -16.34
C ASP A 73 -11.24 -1.17 -17.60
N PHE A 74 -11.05 -2.50 -17.43
CA PHE A 74 -10.63 -3.39 -18.52
C PHE A 74 -11.61 -4.52 -18.78
N GLU A 75 -12.05 -4.69 -20.01
CA GLU A 75 -12.69 -5.92 -20.49
C GLU A 75 -11.66 -7.03 -20.75
N GLN A 76 -10.48 -6.66 -21.19
CA GLN A 76 -9.32 -7.52 -21.40
C GLN A 76 -8.06 -6.75 -21.03
N ILE A 77 -7.14 -7.41 -20.36
CA ILE A 77 -5.87 -6.81 -19.95
C ILE A 77 -4.72 -7.46 -20.72
N SER A 78 -3.90 -6.63 -21.36
CA SER A 78 -2.65 -7.07 -21.96
C SER A 78 -1.57 -7.27 -20.89
N PHE A 79 -0.47 -7.93 -21.28
CA PHE A 79 0.68 -8.09 -20.39
C PHE A 79 1.29 -6.74 -19.98
N ASP A 80 1.36 -5.78 -20.89
CA ASP A 80 1.94 -4.47 -20.64
C ASP A 80 1.03 -3.60 -19.74
N GLU A 81 -0.29 -3.70 -19.91
CA GLU A 81 -1.24 -3.04 -19.01
C GLU A 81 -1.18 -3.64 -17.60
N ALA A 82 -1.14 -4.97 -17.45
CA ALA A 82 -0.95 -5.62 -16.15
C ALA A 82 0.36 -5.19 -15.47
N TRP A 83 1.43 -5.02 -16.25
CA TRP A 83 2.68 -4.47 -15.76
C TRP A 83 2.52 -3.04 -15.22
N GLN A 84 1.79 -2.19 -15.95
CA GLN A 84 1.52 -0.81 -15.51
C GLN A 84 0.66 -0.76 -14.25
N LEU A 85 -0.38 -1.62 -14.15
CA LEU A 85 -1.21 -1.70 -12.94
C LEU A 85 -0.39 -2.02 -11.69
N LYS A 86 0.58 -2.95 -11.80
CA LYS A 86 1.46 -3.28 -10.66
C LYS A 86 2.27 -2.07 -10.16
N HIS A 87 2.55 -1.12 -11.04
CA HIS A 87 3.33 0.08 -10.71
C HIS A 87 2.46 1.29 -10.34
N ASP A 88 1.13 1.13 -10.24
CA ASP A 88 0.29 2.17 -9.66
C ASP A 88 0.72 2.45 -8.22
N ASN A 89 0.89 3.72 -7.90
CA ASN A 89 1.40 4.18 -6.62
C ASN A 89 0.44 5.19 -5.97
N SER A 90 -0.84 5.11 -6.30
CA SER A 90 -1.85 6.06 -5.84
C SER A 90 -2.73 5.50 -4.73
N TYR A 91 -3.26 6.40 -3.91
CA TYR A 91 -4.36 6.08 -3.03
C TYR A 91 -5.70 6.29 -3.74
N SER A 92 -6.62 5.34 -3.56
CA SER A 92 -7.99 5.45 -4.06
C SER A 92 -8.76 6.55 -3.33
N VAL A 93 -9.63 7.24 -4.04
CA VAL A 93 -10.60 8.19 -3.44
C VAL A 93 -11.60 7.48 -2.53
N ASN A 94 -11.82 6.17 -2.74
CA ASN A 94 -12.72 5.33 -1.96
C ASN A 94 -12.01 4.61 -0.80
N TYR A 95 -10.72 4.84 -0.61
CA TYR A 95 -10.00 4.31 0.52
C TYR A 95 -10.49 4.95 1.83
N ARG A 96 -10.73 4.14 2.86
CA ARG A 96 -11.24 4.60 4.15
C ARG A 96 -10.39 5.71 4.80
N GLY A 97 -9.07 5.71 4.58
CA GLY A 97 -8.15 6.74 5.06
C GLY A 97 -8.46 8.15 4.51
N MET A 98 -9.24 8.25 3.42
CA MET A 98 -9.71 9.55 2.90
C MET A 98 -10.67 10.26 3.88
N THR A 99 -11.38 9.52 4.71
CA THR A 99 -12.19 10.13 5.79
C THR A 99 -11.29 10.86 6.78
N PHE A 100 -10.21 10.21 7.22
CA PHE A 100 -9.25 10.84 8.14
C PHE A 100 -8.51 12.02 7.48
N LEU A 101 -8.11 11.89 6.22
CA LEU A 101 -7.54 13.02 5.47
C LEU A 101 -8.51 14.20 5.40
N SER A 102 -9.80 13.93 5.21
CA SER A 102 -10.83 14.99 5.23
C SER A 102 -10.99 15.65 6.59
N GLU A 103 -10.87 14.89 7.69
CA GLU A 103 -10.86 15.44 9.06
C GLU A 103 -9.68 16.38 9.25
N VAL A 104 -8.47 15.98 8.80
CA VAL A 104 -7.25 16.80 8.88
C VAL A 104 -7.39 18.08 8.04
N THR A 105 -7.90 17.99 6.83
CA THR A 105 -8.04 19.17 5.95
C THR A 105 -9.18 20.12 6.40
N ALA A 106 -10.12 19.64 7.21
CA ALA A 106 -11.19 20.45 7.80
C ALA A 106 -10.76 21.20 9.09
N LEU A 107 -9.54 21.00 9.58
CA LEU A 107 -9.04 21.68 10.77
C LEU A 107 -8.99 23.21 10.58
N PRO A 108 -9.15 23.99 11.67
CA PRO A 108 -9.00 25.44 11.61
C PRO A 108 -7.60 25.83 11.12
N ARG A 109 -7.54 26.77 10.18
CA ARG A 109 -6.28 27.35 9.68
C ARG A 109 -5.75 28.37 10.70
N SER A 110 -5.18 27.87 11.79
CA SER A 110 -4.79 28.67 12.98
C SER A 110 -3.69 29.68 12.69
N ASP A 111 -2.81 29.37 11.75
CA ASP A 111 -1.68 30.19 11.34
C ASP A 111 -1.25 29.88 9.90
N ASP A 112 -0.21 30.55 9.41
CA ASP A 112 0.27 30.40 8.03
C ASP A 112 0.88 29.01 7.78
N THR A 113 1.48 28.38 8.79
CA THR A 113 2.09 27.04 8.71
C THR A 113 1.03 25.97 8.49
N VAL A 114 0.01 25.95 9.34
CA VAL A 114 -1.14 25.04 9.24
C VAL A 114 -1.91 25.29 7.95
N SER A 115 -2.15 26.57 7.61
CA SER A 115 -2.84 26.96 6.37
C SER A 115 -2.12 26.41 5.13
N ARG A 116 -0.79 26.50 5.09
CA ARG A 116 0.02 26.02 3.97
C ARG A 116 0.01 24.49 3.88
N ALA A 117 0.13 23.79 4.99
CA ALA A 117 0.07 22.33 5.01
C ALA A 117 -1.29 21.80 4.53
N ILE A 118 -2.38 22.40 5.00
CA ILE A 118 -3.74 22.03 4.57
C ILE A 118 -3.91 22.29 3.06
N GLU A 119 -3.46 23.44 2.54
CA GLU A 119 -3.51 23.76 1.11
C GLU A 119 -2.79 22.67 0.25
N ILE A 120 -1.62 22.19 0.71
CA ILE A 120 -0.88 21.12 0.03
C ILE A 120 -1.68 19.84 0.03
N LEU A 121 -2.26 19.44 1.18
CA LEU A 121 -3.08 18.23 1.31
C LEU A 121 -4.35 18.28 0.44
N GLU A 122 -5.03 19.42 0.38
CA GLU A 122 -6.21 19.63 -0.47
C GLU A 122 -5.91 19.51 -1.97
N ASN A 123 -4.70 19.95 -2.39
CA ASN A 123 -4.25 19.89 -3.77
C ASN A 123 -3.46 18.61 -4.11
N TRP A 124 -3.22 17.73 -3.15
CA TRP A 124 -2.52 16.48 -3.39
C TRP A 124 -3.38 15.52 -4.22
N ASP A 125 -2.84 15.04 -5.32
CA ASP A 125 -3.48 14.09 -6.23
C ASP A 125 -3.55 12.64 -5.71
N ARG A 126 -3.09 12.41 -4.47
CA ARG A 126 -2.98 11.11 -3.81
C ARG A 126 -1.93 10.17 -4.39
N GLY A 127 -1.13 10.65 -5.33
CA GLY A 127 -0.01 9.93 -5.90
C GLY A 127 1.22 9.94 -4.98
N THR A 128 2.03 8.89 -5.08
CA THR A 128 3.30 8.76 -4.38
C THR A 128 4.46 8.55 -5.35
N ASP A 129 4.38 9.16 -6.54
CA ASP A 129 5.51 9.22 -7.46
C ASP A 129 6.68 9.99 -6.82
N LYS A 130 7.91 9.64 -7.17
CA LYS A 130 9.13 10.27 -6.63
C LYS A 130 9.17 11.79 -6.82
N ASP A 131 8.48 12.33 -7.83
CA ASP A 131 8.44 13.76 -8.12
C ASP A 131 7.24 14.48 -7.48
N ASN A 132 6.31 13.74 -6.85
CA ASN A 132 5.12 14.27 -6.20
C ASN A 132 5.49 15.16 -5.00
N ARG A 133 4.84 16.33 -4.91
CA ARG A 133 5.16 17.34 -3.90
C ARG A 133 4.16 17.39 -2.73
N GLY A 134 3.02 16.74 -2.86
CA GLY A 134 2.05 16.58 -1.76
C GLY A 134 2.27 15.32 -0.94
N ALA A 135 3.02 14.37 -1.50
CA ALA A 135 3.14 13.02 -0.94
C ALA A 135 3.79 12.98 0.45
N ALA A 136 4.76 13.86 0.75
CA ALA A 136 5.41 13.85 2.06
C ALA A 136 4.42 14.08 3.21
N LEU A 137 3.56 15.08 3.10
CA LEU A 137 2.48 15.35 4.06
C LEU A 137 1.36 14.30 3.95
N GLY A 138 0.90 14.00 2.75
CA GLY A 138 -0.24 13.10 2.54
C GLY A 138 0.04 11.67 3.01
N VAL A 139 1.22 11.14 2.71
CA VAL A 139 1.64 9.80 3.17
C VAL A 139 1.81 9.77 4.69
N CYS A 140 2.37 10.82 5.29
CA CYS A 140 2.50 10.90 6.74
C CYS A 140 1.13 10.81 7.43
N VAL A 141 0.14 11.60 6.98
CA VAL A 141 -1.23 11.58 7.50
C VAL A 141 -1.88 10.20 7.33
N LEU A 142 -1.83 9.63 6.13
CA LEU A 142 -2.45 8.33 5.85
C LEU A 142 -1.72 7.16 6.55
N ALA A 143 -0.41 7.25 6.75
CA ALA A 143 0.34 6.24 7.49
C ALA A 143 -0.07 6.18 8.96
N ALA A 144 -0.38 7.30 9.58
CA ALA A 144 -0.86 7.34 10.97
C ALA A 144 -2.22 6.64 11.11
N GLU A 145 -3.15 6.90 10.21
CA GLU A 145 -4.45 6.23 10.15
C GLU A 145 -4.31 4.73 9.89
N TRP A 146 -3.49 4.35 8.90
CA TRP A 146 -3.21 2.95 8.57
C TRP A 146 -2.60 2.18 9.75
N GLN A 147 -1.69 2.80 10.52
CA GLN A 147 -1.09 2.19 11.71
C GLN A 147 -2.15 1.97 12.81
N ALA A 148 -3.00 2.96 13.05
CA ALA A 148 -4.07 2.87 14.05
C ALA A 148 -5.04 1.73 13.71
N GLU A 149 -5.48 1.65 12.48
CA GLU A 149 -6.38 0.58 12.01
C GLU A 149 -5.72 -0.80 12.07
N SER A 150 -4.47 -0.90 11.62
CA SER A 150 -3.71 -2.16 11.65
C SER A 150 -3.46 -2.65 13.08
N GLY A 151 -3.33 -1.73 14.03
CA GLY A 151 -3.21 -1.99 15.46
C GLY A 151 -4.55 -2.24 16.17
N GLY A 152 -5.68 -2.07 15.48
CA GLY A 152 -7.02 -2.18 16.08
C GLY A 152 -7.34 -1.08 17.10
N THR A 153 -6.74 0.11 16.92
CA THR A 153 -6.96 1.29 17.76
C THR A 153 -7.85 2.31 17.04
N SER A 154 -8.41 3.27 17.78
CA SER A 154 -9.13 4.40 17.20
C SER A 154 -8.19 5.28 16.37
N ASN A 155 -8.75 6.05 15.44
CA ASN A 155 -8.00 7.06 14.72
C ASN A 155 -7.28 8.00 15.70
N PRO A 156 -6.04 8.41 15.38
CA PRO A 156 -5.31 9.38 16.19
C PRO A 156 -5.97 10.77 16.11
N ASP A 157 -5.57 11.67 17.00
CA ASP A 157 -6.00 13.07 16.97
C ASP A 157 -5.49 13.77 15.71
N ALA A 158 -6.41 14.33 14.91
CA ALA A 158 -6.12 14.91 13.62
C ALA A 158 -5.17 16.11 13.69
N GLN A 159 -5.31 16.98 14.74
CA GLN A 159 -4.42 18.12 14.94
C GLN A 159 -3.01 17.66 15.30
N ALA A 160 -2.89 16.73 16.24
CA ALA A 160 -1.58 16.21 16.66
C ALA A 160 -0.85 15.51 15.48
N ILE A 161 -1.59 14.81 14.61
CA ILE A 161 -1.00 14.20 13.41
C ILE A 161 -0.56 15.27 12.41
N LEU A 162 -1.38 16.28 12.14
CA LEU A 162 -0.99 17.37 11.25
C LEU A 162 0.28 18.06 11.72
N ASP A 163 0.34 18.43 12.99
CA ASP A 163 1.51 19.09 13.58
C ASP A 163 2.77 18.22 13.43
N ASN A 164 2.67 16.94 13.79
CA ASN A 164 3.79 16.00 13.64
C ASN A 164 4.23 15.83 12.17
N CYS A 165 3.28 15.77 11.22
CA CYS A 165 3.60 15.63 9.80
C CYS A 165 4.24 16.89 9.22
N ILE A 166 3.84 18.06 9.69
CA ILE A 166 4.48 19.34 9.36
C ILE A 166 5.94 19.33 9.84
N ASP A 167 6.15 19.04 11.12
CA ASP A 167 7.48 19.02 11.73
C ASP A 167 8.40 18.02 11.01
N GLN A 168 7.94 16.80 10.79
CA GLN A 168 8.69 15.77 10.08
C GLN A 168 9.04 16.19 8.65
N THR A 169 8.08 16.77 7.91
CA THR A 169 8.28 17.19 6.53
C THR A 169 9.29 18.32 6.43
N LEU A 170 9.22 19.29 7.34
CA LEU A 170 10.16 20.40 7.40
C LEU A 170 11.55 19.96 7.83
N GLU A 171 11.65 19.07 8.82
CA GLU A 171 12.93 18.55 9.32
C GLU A 171 13.69 17.78 8.26
N ILE A 172 13.00 16.89 7.51
CA ILE A 172 13.63 16.04 6.49
C ILE A 172 13.76 16.78 5.16
N GLY A 173 12.70 17.44 4.71
CA GLY A 173 12.63 18.03 3.36
C GLY A 173 13.05 19.49 3.30
N GLY A 174 13.22 20.18 4.44
CA GLY A 174 13.55 21.60 4.52
C GLY A 174 12.47 22.55 3.96
N ARG A 175 11.30 22.03 3.60
CA ARG A 175 10.19 22.74 2.98
C ARG A 175 8.89 21.95 3.13
N PHE A 176 7.72 22.60 2.97
CA PHE A 176 6.41 21.96 3.09
C PHE A 176 6.09 20.98 1.94
N ASP A 177 6.67 21.20 0.76
CA ASP A 177 6.39 20.47 -0.47
C ASP A 177 7.68 19.88 -1.09
N PRO A 178 8.48 19.09 -0.34
CA PRO A 178 9.63 18.41 -0.95
C PRO A 178 9.14 17.40 -1.99
N ARG A 179 9.98 17.06 -2.96
CA ARG A 179 9.69 15.92 -3.83
C ARG A 179 9.71 14.65 -2.98
N TRP A 180 8.77 13.75 -3.21
CA TRP A 180 8.68 12.51 -2.43
C TRP A 180 9.99 11.70 -2.46
N GLY A 181 10.62 11.57 -3.62
CA GLY A 181 11.90 10.87 -3.74
C GLY A 181 13.10 11.57 -3.09
N ASP A 182 12.98 12.85 -2.71
CA ASP A 182 14.04 13.53 -1.95
C ASP A 182 13.99 13.13 -0.47
N VAL A 183 12.81 12.78 0.04
CA VAL A 183 12.59 12.40 1.44
C VAL A 183 12.37 10.91 1.65
N ASN A 184 11.96 10.15 0.63
CA ASN A 184 11.70 8.72 0.69
C ASN A 184 12.74 7.96 -0.16
N ARG A 185 13.61 7.20 0.49
CA ARG A 185 14.75 6.58 -0.17
C ARG A 185 14.88 5.11 0.18
N HIS A 186 15.38 4.35 -0.78
CA HIS A 186 15.84 2.99 -0.58
C HIS A 186 17.36 3.02 -0.47
N GLY A 187 17.89 2.54 0.64
CA GLY A 187 19.31 2.59 0.93
C GLY A 187 19.95 1.21 0.96
N ARG A 188 21.19 1.18 0.49
CA ARG A 188 22.08 0.06 0.66
C ARG A 188 23.52 0.56 0.82
N ASP A 189 24.16 0.22 1.91
CA ASP A 189 25.43 0.78 2.31
C ASP A 189 25.36 2.32 2.25
N ASP A 190 26.29 2.97 1.58
CA ASP A 190 26.35 4.43 1.42
C ASP A 190 25.53 4.97 0.22
N THR A 191 24.78 4.09 -0.45
CA THR A 191 24.03 4.48 -1.65
C THR A 191 22.53 4.53 -1.37
N HIS A 192 21.89 5.66 -1.71
CA HIS A 192 20.48 5.91 -1.49
C HIS A 192 19.80 6.39 -2.77
N TRP A 193 18.73 5.68 -3.18
CA TRP A 193 17.95 6.01 -4.38
C TRP A 193 16.57 6.55 -4.02
N PRO A 194 16.07 7.55 -4.75
CA PRO A 194 14.67 7.96 -4.65
C PRO A 194 13.74 6.78 -4.94
N VAL A 195 12.71 6.61 -4.11
CA VAL A 195 11.73 5.55 -4.30
C VAL A 195 10.32 6.10 -4.29
N ALA A 196 9.51 5.67 -5.27
CA ALA A 196 8.08 5.90 -5.34
C ALA A 196 7.33 4.87 -4.50
N GLY A 197 6.06 5.14 -4.23
CA GLY A 197 5.20 4.26 -3.42
C GLY A 197 5.07 4.74 -1.99
N GLY A 198 4.15 4.14 -1.27
CA GLY A 198 3.86 4.45 0.12
C GLY A 198 3.21 3.27 0.83
N PRO A 199 2.92 3.40 2.14
CA PRO A 199 2.17 2.39 2.87
C PRO A 199 0.84 2.10 2.18
N ASP A 200 0.55 0.81 1.98
CA ASP A 200 -0.71 0.34 1.43
C ASP A 200 -1.05 0.82 -0.01
N THR A 201 -0.08 1.31 -0.79
CA THR A 201 -0.24 1.48 -2.25
C THR A 201 0.07 0.17 -2.97
N LEU A 202 -0.34 -0.02 -4.24
CA LEU A 202 0.00 -1.21 -5.03
C LEU A 202 1.52 -1.35 -5.22
N ARG A 203 2.22 -0.24 -5.31
CA ARG A 203 3.67 -0.15 -5.14
C ARG A 203 3.97 0.10 -3.65
N ALA A 204 3.79 -0.93 -2.83
CA ALA A 204 3.89 -0.82 -1.37
C ALA A 204 5.34 -0.57 -0.95
N ILE A 205 5.56 0.56 -0.28
CA ILE A 205 6.83 0.91 0.36
C ILE A 205 6.52 1.43 1.76
N TYR A 206 7.15 0.84 2.75
CA TYR A 206 7.06 1.26 4.15
C TYR A 206 8.39 1.81 4.58
N SER A 207 8.42 3.09 4.90
CA SER A 207 9.64 3.82 5.24
C SER A 207 9.55 4.40 6.64
N ARG A 208 10.69 4.52 7.29
CA ARG A 208 10.84 5.21 8.57
C ARG A 208 12.17 5.92 8.62
N ARG A 209 12.28 6.94 9.46
CA ARG A 209 13.56 7.53 9.77
C ARG A 209 14.38 6.58 10.62
N LEU A 210 15.60 6.29 10.22
CA LEU A 210 16.57 5.56 11.01
C LEU A 210 17.49 6.53 11.73
N ASP A 211 18.15 6.06 12.81
CA ASP A 211 19.06 6.88 13.58
C ASP A 211 20.22 7.39 12.71
N GLY A 212 20.35 8.70 12.61
CA GLY A 212 21.38 9.36 11.81
C GLY A 212 20.97 9.69 10.37
N ASP A 213 19.81 9.21 9.89
CA ASP A 213 19.33 9.54 8.56
C ASP A 213 18.74 10.95 8.48
N ASP A 214 18.98 11.62 7.37
CA ASP A 214 18.35 12.88 6.97
C ASP A 214 17.12 12.68 6.06
N HIS A 215 16.65 11.43 5.92
CA HIS A 215 15.54 11.02 5.06
C HIS A 215 14.76 9.85 5.68
N LEU A 216 13.67 9.45 5.04
CA LEU A 216 12.94 8.21 5.36
C LEU A 216 13.57 7.06 4.55
N THR A 217 14.01 6.03 5.26
CA THR A 217 14.59 4.84 4.63
C THR A 217 13.53 3.76 4.47
N ALA A 218 13.37 3.23 3.25
CA ALA A 218 12.50 2.11 2.96
C ALA A 218 13.00 0.85 3.68
N VAL A 219 12.18 0.32 4.58
CA VAL A 219 12.53 -0.84 5.43
C VAL A 219 11.71 -2.07 5.12
N ALA A 220 10.60 -1.94 4.40
CA ALA A 220 9.74 -3.02 3.95
C ALA A 220 8.96 -2.60 2.70
N GLY A 221 8.39 -3.58 2.02
CA GLY A 221 7.56 -3.35 0.83
C GLY A 221 7.80 -4.38 -0.25
N ASP A 222 7.61 -3.97 -1.49
CA ASP A 222 7.80 -4.83 -2.66
C ASP A 222 9.29 -5.20 -2.82
N GLY A 223 9.62 -6.47 -2.54
CA GLY A 223 10.99 -6.99 -2.70
C GLY A 223 11.16 -7.79 -3.98
N LEU A 224 10.22 -8.65 -4.27
CA LEU A 224 10.26 -9.58 -5.39
C LEU A 224 8.86 -9.74 -5.96
N TYR A 225 8.72 -9.66 -7.28
CA TYR A 225 7.47 -10.00 -7.94
C TYR A 225 7.69 -10.58 -9.32
N TYR A 226 6.67 -11.30 -9.81
CA TYR A 226 6.67 -11.93 -11.11
C TYR A 226 5.42 -11.58 -11.88
N PHE A 227 5.59 -11.48 -13.22
CA PHE A 227 4.52 -11.55 -14.19
C PHE A 227 4.67 -12.84 -14.97
N ILE A 228 3.64 -13.65 -14.96
CA ILE A 228 3.64 -14.92 -15.68
C ILE A 228 2.44 -14.92 -16.62
N ARG A 229 2.71 -15.14 -17.90
CA ARG A 229 1.68 -15.30 -18.93
C ARG A 229 1.72 -16.74 -19.47
N TRP A 230 0.58 -17.34 -19.52
CA TRP A 230 0.35 -18.60 -20.24
C TRP A 230 -0.51 -18.32 -21.45
N THR A 231 -0.11 -18.86 -22.60
CA THR A 231 -0.87 -18.77 -23.85
C THR A 231 -1.65 -20.06 -24.10
N PRO A 232 -2.73 -20.04 -24.92
CA PRO A 232 -3.52 -21.24 -25.20
C PRO A 232 -2.74 -22.38 -25.85
N ASP A 233 -1.64 -22.08 -26.55
CA ASP A 233 -0.72 -23.06 -27.17
C ASP A 233 0.35 -23.57 -26.18
N GLY A 234 0.31 -23.13 -24.92
CA GLY A 234 1.19 -23.61 -23.85
C GLY A 234 2.52 -22.87 -23.73
N GLU A 235 2.73 -21.79 -24.48
CA GLU A 235 3.88 -20.93 -24.28
C GLU A 235 3.78 -20.21 -22.91
N GLN A 236 4.90 -20.10 -22.22
CA GLN A 236 5.02 -19.34 -20.98
C GLN A 236 5.97 -18.19 -21.16
N LYS A 237 5.54 -16.99 -20.76
CA LYS A 237 6.41 -15.82 -20.64
C LYS A 237 6.47 -15.43 -19.17
N LEU A 238 7.69 -15.38 -18.62
CA LEU A 238 7.94 -14.97 -17.25
C LEU A 238 8.83 -13.73 -17.26
N LEU A 239 8.43 -12.73 -16.49
CA LEU A 239 9.23 -11.55 -16.18
C LEU A 239 9.23 -11.38 -14.67
N GLY A 240 10.41 -11.37 -14.07
CA GLY A 240 10.59 -11.18 -12.63
C GLY A 240 11.55 -10.03 -12.35
N THR A 241 11.38 -9.41 -11.21
CA THR A 241 12.31 -8.41 -10.71
C THR A 241 12.41 -8.49 -9.18
N HIS A 242 13.56 -8.09 -8.68
CA HIS A 242 13.80 -7.89 -7.26
C HIS A 242 14.62 -6.61 -7.04
N GLN A 243 14.69 -6.17 -5.81
CA GLN A 243 15.17 -4.83 -5.46
C GLN A 243 16.69 -4.63 -5.53
N TYR A 244 17.47 -5.72 -5.59
CA TYR A 244 18.93 -5.67 -5.60
C TYR A 244 19.49 -6.39 -6.82
N GLY A 245 20.74 -6.07 -7.18
CA GLY A 245 21.51 -6.85 -8.13
C GLY A 245 21.82 -8.26 -7.63
N ASN A 246 22.34 -9.11 -8.53
CA ASN A 246 22.61 -10.52 -8.26
C ASN A 246 24.00 -10.79 -7.70
N ASP A 247 24.90 -9.83 -7.74
CA ASP A 247 26.29 -9.97 -7.31
C ASP A 247 26.64 -8.96 -6.21
N MET A 248 26.21 -9.27 -5.01
CA MET A 248 26.34 -8.39 -3.85
C MET A 248 27.75 -8.32 -3.25
N THR A 249 28.65 -9.16 -3.70
CA THR A 249 30.02 -9.28 -3.14
C THR A 249 31.09 -8.66 -4.02
N ASN A 250 30.75 -8.28 -5.25
CA ASN A 250 31.70 -7.75 -6.22
C ASN A 250 31.23 -6.37 -6.73
N PRO A 251 31.79 -5.25 -6.19
CA PRO A 251 31.43 -3.90 -6.61
C PRO A 251 31.74 -3.58 -8.08
N GLU A 252 32.60 -4.34 -8.73
CA GLU A 252 32.95 -4.18 -10.15
C GLU A 252 31.98 -4.91 -11.09
N SER A 253 31.09 -5.71 -10.55
CA SER A 253 30.10 -6.44 -11.32
C SER A 253 29.03 -5.50 -11.89
N PRO A 254 28.61 -5.65 -13.17
CA PRO A 254 27.48 -4.92 -13.72
C PRO A 254 26.13 -5.32 -13.07
N HIS A 255 26.13 -6.34 -12.23
CA HIS A 255 24.98 -6.83 -11.46
C HIS A 255 25.09 -6.52 -9.96
N TYR A 256 26.07 -5.70 -9.56
CA TYR A 256 26.19 -5.17 -8.20
C TYR A 256 25.13 -4.09 -7.97
N LEU A 257 24.29 -4.28 -6.91
CA LEU A 257 23.19 -3.39 -6.51
C LEU A 257 22.00 -3.36 -7.47
#